data_872e980d16b264f7f495a186d9a8a410
#
_entry.id   872e980d16b264f7f495a186d9a8a410
#
_cell.length_a   1.000
_cell.length_b   1.000
_cell.length_c   1.000
_cell.angle_alpha   90.00
_cell.angle_beta   90.00
_cell.angle_gamma   90.00
#
_symmetry.space_group_name_H-M   'P 1'
#
loop_
_entity.id
_entity.type
_entity.pdbx_description
1 polymer ?
#
loop_
_entity_poly.entity_id
_entity_poly.type
_entity_poly.pdbx_seq_one_letter_code
_entity_poly.pdbx_strand_id
1 'polypeptide(L)'
;VADKVAAAKSVLLLVHGIIGDTDGIVEGLKLATDADGKSVDQKFDLVLTYDYENLSTPISETAVLLKKQLAAAGLHAEDDKRLTLIVHSMGGLVSRWFIEREAGNKVVDHLVMFGTPNVGSPFGKIDAARQLSGVLTTLAINTFPAIAPYGGALVYLLNRSKKISPTLEQMNPTSEFIQTLNASADPGIPYTIVAGDIRDYHESADQLMAKLIAKVGRGIVFDTLYQDAGHDIAVSDDSICGIANDRTPAPTKQNVICHHLNYFVSEAGLKAMAALF
;
A
#
# COMPACT_ATOMS: atom_id res chain seq x y z
N VAL A 1 12.41 -13.83 16.65
CA VAL A 1 12.24 -12.44 16.17
C VAL A 1 12.86 -11.49 17.18
N ALA A 2 12.47 -11.56 18.46
CA ALA A 2 12.92 -10.62 19.50
C ALA A 2 14.46 -10.47 19.59
N ASP A 3 15.22 -11.57 19.56
CA ASP A 3 16.68 -11.52 19.60
C ASP A 3 17.29 -10.77 18.40
N LYS A 4 16.71 -10.93 17.21
CA LYS A 4 17.13 -10.19 16.01
C LYS A 4 16.81 -8.71 16.13
N VAL A 5 15.60 -8.38 16.63
CA VAL A 5 15.19 -7.00 16.89
C VAL A 5 16.11 -6.36 17.93
N ALA A 6 16.44 -7.08 19.01
CA ALA A 6 17.35 -6.58 20.04
C ALA A 6 18.72 -6.18 19.48
N ALA A 7 19.24 -6.94 18.50
CA ALA A 7 20.55 -6.69 17.88
C ALA A 7 20.52 -5.58 16.79
N ALA A 8 19.35 -5.26 16.23
CA ALA A 8 19.21 -4.30 15.13
C ALA A 8 19.08 -2.87 15.65
N LYS A 9 19.64 -1.89 14.91
CA LYS A 9 19.43 -0.46 15.11
C LYS A 9 18.49 0.15 14.09
N SER A 10 18.51 -0.36 12.86
CA SER A 10 17.61 0.04 11.76
C SER A 10 16.75 -1.14 11.33
N VAL A 11 15.45 -0.98 11.49
CA VAL A 11 14.45 -2.02 11.17
C VAL A 11 13.54 -1.51 10.07
N LEU A 12 13.31 -2.34 9.07
CA LEU A 12 12.29 -2.12 8.04
C LEU A 12 11.14 -3.09 8.29
N LEU A 13 9.91 -2.58 8.34
CA LEU A 13 8.70 -3.38 8.38
C LEU A 13 7.92 -3.24 7.07
N LEU A 14 7.53 -4.37 6.50
CA LEU A 14 6.70 -4.44 5.30
C LEU A 14 5.26 -4.78 5.67
N VAL A 15 4.28 -4.08 5.07
CA VAL A 15 2.85 -4.32 5.29
C VAL A 15 2.13 -4.36 3.94
N HIS A 16 1.48 -5.50 3.64
CA HIS A 16 0.80 -5.71 2.36
C HIS A 16 -0.61 -5.08 2.29
N GLY A 17 -1.21 -5.10 1.11
CA GLY A 17 -2.57 -4.63 0.84
C GLY A 17 -3.64 -5.72 0.97
N ILE A 18 -4.81 -5.46 0.36
CA ILE A 18 -5.94 -6.40 0.40
C ILE A 18 -5.75 -7.61 -0.53
N ILE A 19 -4.89 -7.51 -1.54
CA ILE A 19 -4.56 -8.58 -2.48
C ILE A 19 -3.09 -8.95 -2.30
N GLY A 20 -2.80 -10.20 -1.99
CA GLY A 20 -1.44 -10.72 -1.83
C GLY A 20 -0.96 -10.79 -0.39
N ASP A 21 0.34 -10.89 -0.27
CA ASP A 21 1.14 -10.98 0.95
C ASP A 21 2.35 -10.04 0.85
N THR A 22 3.31 -10.15 1.75
CA THR A 22 4.53 -9.33 1.74
C THR A 22 5.63 -9.85 0.80
N ASP A 23 5.51 -11.04 0.22
CA ASP A 23 6.57 -11.66 -0.60
C ASP A 23 6.95 -10.80 -1.81
N GLY A 24 5.95 -10.21 -2.50
CA GLY A 24 6.20 -9.31 -3.62
C GLY A 24 6.95 -8.05 -3.25
N ILE A 25 6.71 -7.52 -2.05
CA ILE A 25 7.44 -6.35 -1.53
C ILE A 25 8.88 -6.74 -1.20
N VAL A 26 9.09 -7.92 -0.57
CA VAL A 26 10.42 -8.45 -0.24
C VAL A 26 11.26 -8.64 -1.51
N GLU A 27 10.71 -9.21 -2.56
CA GLU A 27 11.42 -9.35 -3.84
C GLU A 27 11.74 -7.98 -4.46
N GLY A 28 10.81 -7.04 -4.41
CA GLY A 28 11.03 -5.67 -4.88
C GLY A 28 12.18 -4.97 -4.15
N LEU A 29 12.30 -5.14 -2.83
CA LEU A 29 13.43 -4.57 -2.06
C LEU A 29 14.80 -5.07 -2.54
N LYS A 30 14.90 -6.34 -2.93
CA LYS A 30 16.14 -6.94 -3.43
C LYS A 30 16.48 -6.47 -4.84
N LEU A 31 15.46 -6.16 -5.66
CA LEU A 31 15.62 -5.70 -7.03
C LEU A 31 15.87 -4.19 -7.11
N ALA A 32 15.36 -3.41 -6.15
CA ALA A 32 15.54 -1.97 -6.10
C ALA A 32 16.95 -1.63 -5.59
N THR A 33 17.83 -1.27 -6.51
CA THR A 33 19.24 -0.95 -6.21
C THR A 33 19.53 0.53 -6.45
N ASP A 34 20.36 1.12 -5.59
CA ASP A 34 20.89 2.47 -5.78
C ASP A 34 22.00 2.51 -6.85
N ALA A 35 22.57 3.69 -7.04
CA ALA A 35 23.65 3.91 -8.02
C ALA A 35 24.93 3.09 -7.75
N ASP A 36 25.15 2.69 -6.49
CA ASP A 36 26.28 1.86 -6.07
C ASP A 36 25.98 0.38 -6.16
N GLY A 37 24.79 0.00 -6.63
CA GLY A 37 24.31 -1.39 -6.75
C GLY A 37 23.88 -2.02 -5.43
N LYS A 38 23.72 -1.25 -4.36
CA LYS A 38 23.23 -1.73 -3.07
C LYS A 38 21.71 -1.76 -3.08
N SER A 39 21.11 -2.92 -2.79
CA SER A 39 19.66 -3.09 -2.71
C SER A 39 19.08 -2.46 -1.43
N VAL A 40 17.79 -2.13 -1.48
CA VAL A 40 17.11 -1.42 -0.37
C VAL A 40 17.12 -2.26 0.91
N ASP A 41 16.92 -3.57 0.82
CA ASP A 41 16.98 -4.47 2.00
C ASP A 41 18.34 -4.41 2.71
N GLN A 42 19.43 -4.22 1.98
CA GLN A 42 20.80 -4.13 2.55
C GLN A 42 21.06 -2.80 3.29
N LYS A 43 20.14 -1.85 3.24
CA LYS A 43 20.26 -0.56 3.95
C LYS A 43 19.73 -0.63 5.39
N PHE A 44 19.14 -1.77 5.77
CA PHE A 44 18.59 -2.02 7.09
C PHE A 44 19.27 -3.22 7.76
N ASP A 45 19.40 -3.18 9.08
CA ASP A 45 19.95 -4.31 9.85
C ASP A 45 18.97 -5.49 9.90
N LEU A 46 17.67 -5.20 9.81
CA LEU A 46 16.61 -6.20 9.87
C LEU A 46 15.42 -5.80 9.03
N VAL A 47 14.94 -6.73 8.21
CA VAL A 47 13.66 -6.62 7.49
C VAL A 47 12.65 -7.56 8.14
N LEU A 48 11.51 -7.03 8.52
CA LEU A 48 10.36 -7.73 9.07
C LEU A 48 9.18 -7.64 8.12
N THR A 49 8.28 -8.62 8.17
CA THR A 49 7.02 -8.65 7.44
C THR A 49 5.84 -8.74 8.42
N TYR A 50 4.75 -8.10 8.07
CA TYR A 50 3.48 -8.21 8.77
C TYR A 50 2.41 -8.67 7.79
N ASP A 51 2.13 -9.98 7.84
CA ASP A 51 1.03 -10.61 7.11
C ASP A 51 -0.17 -10.77 8.05
N TYR A 52 -1.36 -10.44 7.56
CA TYR A 52 -2.58 -10.37 8.36
C TYR A 52 -3.81 -10.80 7.56
N GLU A 53 -4.89 -11.11 8.26
CA GLU A 53 -6.18 -11.40 7.63
C GLU A 53 -6.77 -10.09 7.06
N ASN A 54 -6.98 -10.03 5.77
CA ASN A 54 -7.19 -8.80 5.03
C ASN A 54 -8.62 -8.56 4.51
N LEU A 55 -9.58 -9.43 4.83
CA LEU A 55 -10.95 -9.33 4.31
C LEU A 55 -12.02 -9.14 5.37
N SER A 56 -11.90 -9.81 6.50
CA SER A 56 -12.96 -9.90 7.52
C SER A 56 -12.63 -9.08 8.78
N THR A 57 -11.35 -8.87 9.06
CA THR A 57 -10.89 -8.10 10.22
C THR A 57 -10.87 -6.61 9.87
N PRO A 58 -11.58 -5.74 10.61
CA PRO A 58 -11.52 -4.30 10.41
C PRO A 58 -10.08 -3.76 10.38
N ILE A 59 -9.81 -2.77 9.53
CA ILE A 59 -8.47 -2.15 9.40
C ILE A 59 -7.99 -1.59 10.74
N SER A 60 -8.88 -0.98 11.52
CA SER A 60 -8.56 -0.46 12.85
C SER A 60 -8.15 -1.57 13.84
N GLU A 61 -8.80 -2.73 13.79
CA GLU A 61 -8.42 -3.87 14.63
C GLU A 61 -7.07 -4.47 14.20
N THR A 62 -6.84 -4.58 12.90
CA THR A 62 -5.55 -5.01 12.35
C THR A 62 -4.41 -4.10 12.81
N ALA A 63 -4.64 -2.79 12.88
CA ALA A 63 -3.66 -1.83 13.40
C ALA A 63 -3.36 -2.04 14.90
N VAL A 64 -4.37 -2.38 15.71
CA VAL A 64 -4.17 -2.74 17.12
C VAL A 64 -3.38 -4.06 17.26
N LEU A 65 -3.63 -5.03 16.37
CA LEU A 65 -2.85 -6.27 16.34
C LEU A 65 -1.39 -6.02 15.94
N LEU A 66 -1.15 -5.16 14.95
CA LEU A 66 0.20 -4.73 14.56
C LEU A 66 0.95 -4.13 15.76
N LYS A 67 0.33 -3.20 16.49
CA LYS A 67 0.90 -2.62 17.71
C LYS A 67 1.33 -3.69 18.71
N LYS A 68 0.46 -4.66 18.98
CA LYS A 68 0.75 -5.76 19.93
C LYS A 68 1.91 -6.63 19.46
N GLN A 69 1.97 -6.93 18.14
CA GLN A 69 3.04 -7.75 17.59
C GLN A 69 4.40 -7.03 17.60
N LEU A 70 4.43 -5.73 17.29
CA LEU A 70 5.65 -4.93 17.38
C LEU A 70 6.17 -4.87 18.82
N ALA A 71 5.30 -4.63 19.79
CA ALA A 71 5.66 -4.64 21.20
C ALA A 71 6.18 -6.03 21.64
N ALA A 72 5.53 -7.12 21.25
CA ALA A 72 5.98 -8.48 21.53
C ALA A 72 7.32 -8.84 20.84
N ALA A 73 7.63 -8.19 19.71
CA ALA A 73 8.90 -8.32 19.03
C ALA A 73 10.03 -7.49 19.68
N GLY A 74 9.72 -6.61 20.63
CA GLY A 74 10.69 -5.76 21.32
C GLY A 74 10.89 -4.40 20.64
N LEU A 75 9.91 -3.92 19.90
CA LEU A 75 9.90 -2.55 19.33
C LEU A 75 9.01 -1.65 20.19
N HIS A 76 9.63 -0.80 20.99
CA HIS A 76 9.00 0.08 21.98
C HIS A 76 9.39 1.53 21.76
N ALA A 77 8.59 2.46 22.29
CA ALA A 77 8.78 3.91 22.17
C ALA A 77 10.08 4.45 22.82
N GLU A 78 10.68 3.67 23.72
CA GLU A 78 11.87 4.07 24.46
C GLU A 78 13.17 3.45 23.87
N ASP A 79 13.02 2.67 22.79
CA ASP A 79 14.15 2.03 22.13
C ASP A 79 14.88 3.04 21.22
N ASP A 80 16.22 3.04 21.27
CA ASP A 80 17.08 3.78 20.34
C ASP A 80 17.19 3.02 18.98
N LYS A 81 16.04 2.67 18.41
CA LYS A 81 15.92 1.96 17.13
C LYS A 81 15.16 2.81 16.14
N ARG A 82 15.59 2.79 14.89
CA ARG A 82 14.85 3.42 13.79
C ARG A 82 13.96 2.39 13.12
N LEU A 83 12.66 2.61 13.15
CA LEU A 83 11.66 1.78 12.46
C LEU A 83 11.09 2.53 11.26
N THR A 84 11.38 2.03 10.06
CA THR A 84 10.76 2.49 8.81
C THR A 84 9.70 1.48 8.37
N LEU A 85 8.56 1.97 7.89
CA LEU A 85 7.52 1.16 7.28
C LEU A 85 7.50 1.39 5.77
N ILE A 86 7.55 0.32 4.97
CA ILE A 86 7.16 0.31 3.55
C ILE A 86 5.86 -0.44 3.44
N VAL A 87 4.83 0.23 2.95
CA VAL A 87 3.47 -0.30 2.95
C VAL A 87 2.81 -0.17 1.59
N HIS A 88 1.94 -1.11 1.27
CA HIS A 88 1.20 -1.12 0.02
C HIS A 88 -0.31 -1.01 0.26
N SER A 89 -0.98 -0.16 -0.53
CA SER A 89 -2.44 -0.13 -0.59
C SER A 89 -3.09 0.00 0.81
N MET A 90 -4.00 -0.89 1.16
CA MET A 90 -4.67 -0.95 2.46
C MET A 90 -3.69 -1.07 3.64
N GLY A 91 -2.52 -1.67 3.45
CA GLY A 91 -1.47 -1.71 4.48
C GLY A 91 -1.05 -0.33 4.96
N GLY A 92 -1.16 0.68 4.09
CA GLY A 92 -0.96 2.08 4.47
C GLY A 92 -2.04 2.61 5.42
N LEU A 93 -3.30 2.22 5.24
CA LEU A 93 -4.38 2.59 6.17
C LEU A 93 -4.20 1.93 7.53
N VAL A 94 -3.81 0.64 7.56
CA VAL A 94 -3.44 -0.08 8.80
C VAL A 94 -2.32 0.67 9.53
N SER A 95 -1.26 1.01 8.81
CA SER A 95 -0.09 1.67 9.37
C SER A 95 -0.38 3.10 9.83
N ARG A 96 -1.16 3.86 9.07
CA ARG A 96 -1.61 5.20 9.48
C ARG A 96 -2.47 5.15 10.74
N TRP A 97 -3.42 4.20 10.82
CA TRP A 97 -4.22 4.05 12.05
C TRP A 97 -3.35 3.72 13.25
N PHE A 98 -2.39 2.79 13.09
CA PHE A 98 -1.41 2.49 14.14
C PHE A 98 -0.64 3.75 14.57
N ILE A 99 -0.11 4.50 13.60
CA ILE A 99 0.72 5.69 13.86
C ILE A 99 -0.11 6.82 14.49
N GLU A 100 -1.28 7.13 13.90
CA GLU A 100 -2.05 8.34 14.20
C GLU A 100 -3.07 8.13 15.34
N ARG A 101 -3.53 6.89 15.60
CA ARG A 101 -4.59 6.59 16.56
C ARG A 101 -4.15 5.69 17.72
N GLU A 102 -3.07 4.92 17.54
CA GLU A 102 -2.58 3.95 18.51
C GLU A 102 -1.22 4.34 19.12
N ALA A 103 -0.83 5.59 18.97
CA ALA A 103 0.46 6.14 19.40
C ALA A 103 1.69 5.48 18.78
N GLY A 104 1.55 4.92 17.57
CA GLY A 104 2.65 4.31 16.82
C GLY A 104 3.70 5.32 16.36
N ASN A 105 3.37 6.62 16.33
CA ASN A 105 4.33 7.70 16.07
C ASN A 105 5.47 7.79 17.10
N LYS A 106 5.36 7.08 18.22
CA LYS A 106 6.44 6.97 19.21
C LYS A 106 7.42 5.83 18.91
N VAL A 107 7.09 4.98 17.93
CA VAL A 107 7.87 3.78 17.57
C VAL A 107 8.33 3.86 16.11
N VAL A 108 7.54 4.47 15.24
CA VAL A 108 7.80 4.59 13.80
C VAL A 108 8.46 5.93 13.51
N ASP A 109 9.58 5.88 12.79
CA ASP A 109 10.33 7.08 12.38
C ASP A 109 9.97 7.56 10.98
N HIS A 110 9.51 6.67 10.11
CA HIS A 110 9.18 7.01 8.72
C HIS A 110 8.14 6.05 8.14
N LEU A 111 7.12 6.58 7.47
CA LEU A 111 6.12 5.81 6.72
C LEU A 111 6.24 6.08 5.23
N VAL A 112 6.51 5.04 4.45
CA VAL A 112 6.58 5.06 2.98
C VAL A 112 5.38 4.29 2.42
N MET A 113 4.49 4.98 1.71
CA MET A 113 3.22 4.46 1.20
C MET A 113 3.22 4.33 -0.31
N PHE A 114 2.95 3.14 -0.83
CA PHE A 114 2.76 2.86 -2.25
C PHE A 114 1.28 2.61 -2.53
N GLY A 115 0.63 3.45 -3.32
CA GLY A 115 -0.76 3.28 -3.74
C GLY A 115 -1.78 3.23 -2.59
N THR A 116 -1.50 3.84 -1.44
CA THR A 116 -2.41 3.84 -0.28
C THR A 116 -3.64 4.71 -0.53
N PRO A 117 -4.86 4.21 -0.32
CA PRO A 117 -6.09 4.97 -0.50
C PRO A 117 -6.35 5.93 0.68
N ASN A 118 -5.54 6.98 0.82
CA ASN A 118 -5.51 7.87 1.98
C ASN A 118 -6.84 8.60 2.27
N VAL A 119 -7.65 8.86 1.23
CA VAL A 119 -9.01 9.38 1.38
C VAL A 119 -10.08 8.41 0.87
N GLY A 120 -9.74 7.12 0.83
CA GLY A 120 -10.63 6.03 0.44
C GLY A 120 -10.47 5.58 -1.00
N SER A 121 -11.21 4.55 -1.38
CA SER A 121 -11.15 3.91 -2.69
C SER A 121 -12.55 3.48 -3.14
N PRO A 122 -12.80 3.39 -4.46
CA PRO A 122 -14.00 2.75 -5.00
C PRO A 122 -14.24 1.32 -4.50
N PHE A 123 -13.20 0.62 -4.02
CA PHE A 123 -13.33 -0.68 -3.35
C PHE A 123 -14.29 -0.67 -2.15
N GLY A 124 -14.53 0.48 -1.55
CA GLY A 124 -15.54 0.66 -0.51
C GLY A 124 -16.98 0.51 -0.98
N LYS A 125 -17.23 0.32 -2.29
CA LYS A 125 -18.54 0.05 -2.89
C LYS A 125 -18.52 -1.31 -3.57
N ILE A 126 -19.48 -2.19 -3.25
CA ILE A 126 -19.44 -3.60 -3.67
C ILE A 126 -19.39 -3.79 -5.19
N ASP A 127 -20.10 -2.98 -5.97
CA ASP A 127 -20.11 -3.13 -7.43
C ASP A 127 -18.78 -2.66 -8.04
N ALA A 128 -18.22 -1.57 -7.55
CA ALA A 128 -16.87 -1.13 -7.95
C ALA A 128 -15.80 -2.13 -7.50
N ALA A 129 -15.88 -2.65 -6.28
CA ALA A 129 -14.98 -3.69 -5.79
C ALA A 129 -14.98 -4.94 -6.68
N ARG A 130 -16.15 -5.41 -7.11
CA ARG A 130 -16.27 -6.54 -8.05
C ARG A 130 -15.59 -6.28 -9.39
N GLN A 131 -15.82 -5.10 -9.96
CA GLN A 131 -15.26 -4.72 -11.24
C GLN A 131 -13.74 -4.57 -11.15
N LEU A 132 -13.24 -3.80 -10.19
CA LEU A 132 -11.81 -3.56 -10.01
C LEU A 132 -11.05 -4.84 -9.65
N SER A 133 -11.60 -5.70 -8.80
CA SER A 133 -10.98 -6.99 -8.48
C SER A 133 -10.83 -7.88 -9.70
N GLY A 134 -11.79 -7.88 -10.61
CA GLY A 134 -11.71 -8.61 -11.88
C GLY A 134 -10.60 -8.08 -12.78
N VAL A 135 -10.48 -6.76 -12.88
CA VAL A 135 -9.41 -6.08 -13.63
C VAL A 135 -8.04 -6.42 -13.04
N LEU A 136 -7.87 -6.23 -11.73
CA LEU A 136 -6.60 -6.48 -11.05
C LEU A 136 -6.20 -7.96 -11.12
N THR A 137 -7.15 -8.90 -10.99
CA THR A 137 -6.86 -10.33 -11.15
C THR A 137 -6.36 -10.65 -12.56
N THR A 138 -6.97 -10.04 -13.58
CA THR A 138 -6.53 -10.22 -14.98
C THR A 138 -5.11 -9.68 -15.17
N LEU A 139 -4.79 -8.55 -14.58
CA LEU A 139 -3.43 -7.99 -14.62
C LEU A 139 -2.46 -8.88 -13.84
N ALA A 140 -2.82 -9.33 -12.64
CA ALA A 140 -1.98 -10.20 -11.81
C ALA A 140 -1.56 -11.49 -12.53
N ILE A 141 -2.48 -12.15 -13.24
CA ILE A 141 -2.17 -13.37 -14.03
C ILE A 141 -1.05 -13.12 -15.04
N ASN A 142 -0.98 -11.91 -15.59
CA ASN A 142 -0.02 -11.58 -16.66
C ASN A 142 1.27 -10.93 -16.15
N THR A 143 1.26 -10.30 -14.96
CA THR A 143 2.41 -9.57 -14.42
C THR A 143 3.04 -10.24 -13.22
N PHE A 144 2.22 -10.81 -12.35
CA PHE A 144 2.67 -11.38 -11.08
C PHE A 144 1.81 -12.60 -10.71
N PRO A 145 2.01 -13.74 -11.40
CA PRO A 145 1.17 -14.93 -11.25
C PRO A 145 1.04 -15.44 -9.80
N ALA A 146 2.03 -15.19 -8.94
CA ALA A 146 2.02 -15.62 -7.55
C ALA A 146 0.86 -15.02 -6.74
N ILE A 147 0.44 -13.77 -7.03
CA ILE A 147 -0.68 -13.11 -6.33
C ILE A 147 -2.04 -13.33 -7.01
N ALA A 148 -2.08 -13.92 -8.20
CA ALA A 148 -3.32 -14.18 -8.93
C ALA A 148 -4.36 -15.00 -8.13
N PRO A 149 -3.98 -16.03 -7.33
CA PRO A 149 -4.91 -16.78 -6.50
C PRO A 149 -5.64 -15.90 -5.47
N TYR A 150 -4.96 -14.93 -4.86
CA TYR A 150 -5.56 -13.99 -3.88
C TYR A 150 -6.61 -13.09 -4.56
N GLY A 151 -6.30 -12.57 -5.75
CA GLY A 151 -7.25 -11.80 -6.55
C GLY A 151 -8.47 -12.65 -6.95
N GLY A 152 -8.24 -13.89 -7.39
CA GLY A 152 -9.31 -14.85 -7.72
C GLY A 152 -10.21 -15.17 -6.52
N ALA A 153 -9.63 -15.37 -5.34
CA ALA A 153 -10.37 -15.58 -4.11
C ALA A 153 -11.24 -14.35 -3.75
N LEU A 154 -10.69 -13.14 -3.87
CA LEU A 154 -11.43 -11.91 -3.64
C LEU A 154 -12.61 -11.76 -4.60
N VAL A 155 -12.39 -11.97 -5.91
CA VAL A 155 -13.46 -11.97 -6.93
C VAL A 155 -14.57 -12.99 -6.58
N TYR A 156 -14.17 -14.21 -6.22
CA TYR A 156 -15.12 -15.25 -5.84
C TYR A 156 -15.98 -14.85 -4.62
N LEU A 157 -15.35 -14.32 -3.58
CA LEU A 157 -16.04 -13.88 -2.37
C LEU A 157 -16.99 -12.71 -2.65
N LEU A 158 -16.52 -11.70 -3.40
CA LEU A 158 -17.35 -10.54 -3.75
C LEU A 158 -18.57 -10.91 -4.61
N ASN A 159 -18.41 -11.86 -5.54
CA ASN A 159 -19.52 -12.30 -6.38
C ASN A 159 -20.58 -13.11 -5.61
N ARG A 160 -20.21 -13.77 -4.53
CA ARG A 160 -21.15 -14.53 -3.70
C ARG A 160 -21.73 -13.72 -2.54
N SER A 161 -21.05 -12.69 -2.10
CA SER A 161 -21.51 -11.85 -0.99
C SER A 161 -22.56 -10.84 -1.48
N LYS A 162 -23.64 -10.70 -0.73
CA LYS A 162 -24.61 -9.62 -0.88
C LYS A 162 -24.22 -8.37 -0.08
N LYS A 163 -23.26 -8.51 0.84
CA LYS A 163 -22.77 -7.44 1.70
C LYS A 163 -21.28 -7.25 1.47
N ILE A 164 -20.84 -6.01 1.57
CA ILE A 164 -19.43 -5.66 1.60
C ILE A 164 -18.81 -6.14 2.93
N SER A 165 -17.54 -6.55 2.90
CA SER A 165 -16.83 -6.91 4.12
C SER A 165 -16.52 -5.65 4.96
N PRO A 166 -16.36 -5.77 6.29
CA PRO A 166 -15.98 -4.64 7.15
C PRO A 166 -14.73 -3.90 6.66
N THR A 167 -13.75 -4.65 6.21
CA THR A 167 -12.49 -4.11 5.66
C THR A 167 -12.73 -3.24 4.42
N LEU A 168 -13.50 -3.74 3.46
CA LEU A 168 -13.84 -2.99 2.24
C LEU A 168 -14.72 -1.78 2.57
N GLU A 169 -15.68 -1.93 3.48
CA GLU A 169 -16.55 -0.83 3.91
C GLU A 169 -15.73 0.32 4.51
N GLN A 170 -14.70 0.01 5.30
CA GLN A 170 -13.81 1.02 5.87
C GLN A 170 -13.01 1.78 4.79
N MET A 171 -12.77 1.19 3.61
CA MET A 171 -12.12 1.90 2.50
C MET A 171 -13.06 2.84 1.73
N ASN A 172 -14.37 2.87 2.02
CA ASN A 172 -15.26 3.83 1.40
C ASN A 172 -14.84 5.27 1.77
N PRO A 173 -14.72 6.20 0.81
CA PRO A 173 -14.37 7.60 1.09
C PRO A 173 -15.27 8.29 2.11
N THR A 174 -16.53 7.86 2.24
CA THR A 174 -17.49 8.41 3.21
C THR A 174 -17.59 7.61 4.49
N SER A 175 -16.75 6.59 4.69
CA SER A 175 -16.76 5.79 5.92
C SER A 175 -16.30 6.61 7.13
N GLU A 176 -16.86 6.28 8.29
CA GLU A 176 -16.41 6.85 9.56
C GLU A 176 -14.91 6.60 9.80
N PHE A 177 -14.39 5.45 9.36
CA PHE A 177 -12.98 5.12 9.45
C PHE A 177 -12.10 6.13 8.70
N ILE A 178 -12.37 6.40 7.42
CA ILE A 178 -11.60 7.38 6.62
C ILE A 178 -11.74 8.78 7.20
N GLN A 179 -12.93 9.18 7.61
CA GLN A 179 -13.17 10.50 8.22
C GLN A 179 -12.38 10.65 9.52
N THR A 180 -12.43 9.66 10.39
CA THR A 180 -11.71 9.65 11.68
C THR A 180 -10.20 9.67 11.47
N LEU A 181 -9.70 8.88 10.51
CA LEU A 181 -8.26 8.84 10.20
C LEU A 181 -7.78 10.19 9.66
N ASN A 182 -8.53 10.81 8.76
CA ASN A 182 -8.14 12.11 8.18
C ASN A 182 -8.35 13.30 9.12
N ALA A 183 -9.13 13.14 10.19
CA ALA A 183 -9.25 14.10 11.28
C ALA A 183 -8.22 13.89 12.40
N SER A 184 -7.30 12.95 12.25
CA SER A 184 -6.25 12.69 13.24
C SER A 184 -5.27 13.85 13.34
N ALA A 185 -4.75 14.09 14.54
CA ALA A 185 -3.66 15.04 14.75
C ALA A 185 -2.41 14.64 13.94
N ASP A 186 -1.59 15.63 13.61
CA ASP A 186 -0.29 15.40 12.98
C ASP A 186 0.57 14.48 13.86
N PRO A 187 1.02 13.32 13.33
CA PRO A 187 1.86 12.40 14.10
C PRO A 187 3.29 12.90 14.32
N GLY A 188 3.73 13.95 13.60
CA GLY A 188 5.06 14.53 13.74
C GLY A 188 6.19 13.67 13.15
N ILE A 189 5.89 12.72 12.26
CA ILE A 189 6.88 11.88 11.58
C ILE A 189 6.77 12.03 10.05
N PRO A 190 7.87 11.86 9.30
CA PRO A 190 7.86 11.98 7.85
C PRO A 190 7.00 10.91 7.18
N TYR A 191 6.22 11.34 6.18
CA TYR A 191 5.47 10.50 5.27
C TYR A 191 6.01 10.67 3.86
N THR A 192 6.25 9.55 3.17
CA THR A 192 6.56 9.54 1.73
C THR A 192 5.47 8.78 1.00
N ILE A 193 4.95 9.37 -0.06
CA ILE A 193 3.83 8.87 -0.85
C ILE A 193 4.33 8.61 -2.26
N VAL A 194 4.18 7.37 -2.74
CA VAL A 194 4.44 6.99 -4.12
C VAL A 194 3.10 6.71 -4.79
N ALA A 195 2.72 7.57 -5.73
CA ALA A 195 1.46 7.51 -6.44
C ALA A 195 1.65 6.96 -7.85
N GLY A 196 0.97 5.86 -8.17
CA GLY A 196 0.94 5.28 -9.49
C GLY A 196 -0.10 5.94 -10.38
N ASP A 197 0.26 6.18 -11.63
CA ASP A 197 -0.66 6.69 -12.65
C ASP A 197 -0.50 5.89 -13.94
N ILE A 198 -1.62 5.38 -14.46
CA ILE A 198 -1.61 4.59 -15.70
C ILE A 198 -1.91 5.41 -16.95
N ARG A 199 -2.20 6.71 -16.84
CA ARG A 199 -2.55 7.54 -18.02
C ARG A 199 -1.43 7.58 -19.04
N ASP A 200 -0.18 7.65 -18.60
CA ASP A 200 1.01 7.69 -19.45
C ASP A 200 1.63 6.29 -19.66
N TYR A 201 0.90 5.23 -19.30
CA TYR A 201 1.41 3.86 -19.41
C TYR A 201 1.72 3.44 -20.86
N HIS A 202 1.07 4.07 -21.84
CA HIS A 202 1.33 3.86 -23.27
C HIS A 202 2.76 4.31 -23.69
N GLU A 203 3.40 5.18 -22.92
CA GLU A 203 4.77 5.64 -23.12
C GLU A 203 5.81 4.71 -22.45
N SER A 204 5.34 3.75 -21.65
CA SER A 204 6.21 2.80 -20.97
C SER A 204 6.84 1.80 -21.94
N ALA A 205 8.01 1.28 -21.57
CA ALA A 205 8.68 0.22 -22.33
C ALA A 205 7.88 -1.10 -22.40
N ASP A 206 6.91 -1.28 -21.49
CA ASP A 206 6.05 -2.47 -21.45
C ASP A 206 4.79 -2.32 -22.34
N GLN A 207 5.00 -2.44 -23.64
CA GLN A 207 3.91 -2.35 -24.63
C GLN A 207 2.84 -3.44 -24.47
N LEU A 208 3.18 -4.61 -23.95
CA LEU A 208 2.22 -5.69 -23.71
C LEU A 208 1.25 -5.29 -22.60
N MET A 209 1.78 -4.76 -21.51
CA MET A 209 0.99 -4.28 -20.40
C MET A 209 0.15 -3.07 -20.79
N ALA A 210 0.70 -2.12 -21.54
CA ALA A 210 -0.05 -0.98 -22.08
C ALA A 210 -1.27 -1.43 -22.90
N LYS A 211 -1.11 -2.45 -23.78
CA LYS A 211 -2.21 -3.03 -24.54
C LYS A 211 -3.23 -3.75 -23.64
N LEU A 212 -2.77 -4.44 -22.62
CA LEU A 212 -3.64 -5.13 -21.66
C LEU A 212 -4.48 -4.14 -20.86
N ILE A 213 -3.85 -3.10 -20.32
CA ILE A 213 -4.53 -2.01 -19.59
C ILE A 213 -5.54 -1.32 -20.53
N ALA A 214 -5.15 -0.97 -21.76
CA ALA A 214 -6.04 -0.39 -22.73
C ALA A 214 -7.23 -1.30 -23.09
N LYS A 215 -7.02 -2.62 -23.15
CA LYS A 215 -8.09 -3.61 -23.42
C LYS A 215 -9.05 -3.74 -22.25
N VAL A 216 -8.54 -3.78 -21.04
CA VAL A 216 -9.31 -3.92 -19.80
C VAL A 216 -10.01 -2.61 -19.43
N GLY A 217 -9.35 -1.47 -19.66
CA GLY A 217 -9.85 -0.14 -19.33
C GLY A 217 -10.80 0.48 -20.38
N ARG A 218 -10.94 -0.11 -21.58
CA ARG A 218 -11.91 0.34 -22.62
C ARG A 218 -13.39 0.12 -22.25
N GLY A 219 -13.65 -0.38 -21.06
CA GLY A 219 -15.01 -0.43 -20.54
C GLY A 219 -15.25 0.74 -19.59
N ILE A 220 -16.41 1.26 -19.59
CA ILE A 220 -17.09 2.21 -18.72
C ILE A 220 -16.55 2.34 -17.27
N VAL A 221 -15.66 1.40 -16.81
CA VAL A 221 -15.23 1.27 -15.44
C VAL A 221 -14.34 2.44 -15.00
N PHE A 222 -13.30 2.76 -15.76
CA PHE A 222 -12.36 3.81 -15.34
C PHE A 222 -12.96 5.19 -15.52
N ASP A 223 -13.61 5.46 -16.67
CA ASP A 223 -14.28 6.74 -16.93
C ASP A 223 -15.39 7.00 -15.90
N THR A 224 -16.11 5.94 -15.48
CA THR A 224 -17.17 6.07 -14.47
C THR A 224 -16.61 6.28 -13.06
N LEU A 225 -15.48 5.65 -12.72
CA LEU A 225 -14.94 5.68 -11.36
C LEU A 225 -14.00 6.86 -11.13
N TYR A 226 -13.22 7.25 -12.13
CA TYR A 226 -12.14 8.22 -11.97
C TYR A 226 -12.33 9.48 -12.81
N GLN A 227 -13.24 9.44 -13.81
CA GLN A 227 -13.44 10.54 -14.76
C GLN A 227 -12.10 11.03 -15.30
N ASP A 228 -11.53 11.68 -15.79
CA ASP A 228 -10.18 12.00 -16.31
C ASP A 228 -9.07 12.14 -15.23
N ALA A 229 -9.35 11.79 -13.97
CA ALA A 229 -8.34 11.84 -12.90
C ALA A 229 -7.29 10.75 -13.06
N GLY A 230 -6.05 11.04 -12.66
CA GLY A 230 -4.99 10.05 -12.53
C GLY A 230 -5.36 8.94 -11.56
N HIS A 231 -4.94 7.71 -11.85
CA HIS A 231 -5.18 6.56 -10.98
C HIS A 231 -4.25 5.39 -11.31
N ASP A 232 -4.03 4.54 -10.32
CA ASP A 232 -3.27 3.31 -10.46
C ASP A 232 -4.15 2.06 -10.75
N ILE A 233 -5.39 2.24 -11.18
CA ILE A 233 -6.49 1.27 -11.34
C ILE A 233 -7.33 1.08 -10.09
N ALA A 234 -6.75 0.91 -8.91
CA ALA A 234 -7.47 0.67 -7.67
C ALA A 234 -7.79 1.96 -6.90
N VAL A 235 -6.95 2.97 -7.03
CA VAL A 235 -7.00 4.21 -6.24
C VAL A 235 -6.72 5.40 -7.14
N SER A 236 -7.46 6.50 -6.98
CA SER A 236 -7.18 7.76 -7.68
C SER A 236 -5.94 8.44 -7.11
N ASP A 237 -5.22 9.21 -7.93
CA ASP A 237 -4.08 10.01 -7.51
C ASP A 237 -4.44 10.97 -6.37
N ASP A 238 -5.60 11.63 -6.45
CA ASP A 238 -6.13 12.48 -5.39
C ASP A 238 -6.26 11.74 -4.06
N SER A 239 -6.66 10.47 -4.10
CA SER A 239 -6.75 9.67 -2.89
C SER A 239 -5.38 9.22 -2.38
N ILE A 240 -4.50 8.78 -3.27
CA ILE A 240 -3.14 8.36 -2.88
C ILE A 240 -2.41 9.56 -2.24
N CYS A 241 -2.51 10.73 -2.87
CA CYS A 241 -1.89 11.97 -2.41
C CYS A 241 -2.67 12.71 -1.31
N GLY A 242 -3.81 12.19 -0.88
CA GLY A 242 -4.78 12.84 0.02
C GLY A 242 -4.36 12.93 1.49
N ILE A 243 -3.10 13.25 1.75
CA ILE A 243 -2.59 13.60 3.08
C ILE A 243 -2.45 15.11 3.17
N ALA A 244 -2.90 15.70 4.29
CA ALA A 244 -2.80 17.14 4.53
C ALA A 244 -1.34 17.63 4.44
N ASN A 245 -1.12 18.75 3.73
CA ASN A 245 0.22 19.29 3.47
C ASN A 245 0.74 20.16 4.64
N ASP A 246 -0.10 20.49 5.61
CA ASP A 246 0.25 21.26 6.80
C ASP A 246 0.87 20.44 7.93
N ARG A 247 1.10 19.15 7.68
CA ARG A 247 1.86 18.27 8.60
C ARG A 247 3.33 18.67 8.66
N THR A 248 3.96 18.37 9.77
CA THR A 248 5.38 18.68 10.03
C THR A 248 6.15 17.39 10.36
N PRO A 249 7.04 16.91 9.50
CA PRO A 249 7.36 17.49 8.17
C PRO A 249 6.23 17.29 7.16
N ALA A 250 6.18 18.16 6.15
CA ALA A 250 5.22 18.03 5.05
C ALA A 250 5.45 16.71 4.29
N PRO A 251 4.39 15.99 3.88
CA PRO A 251 4.52 14.74 3.14
C PRO A 251 5.27 14.94 1.80
N THR A 252 6.24 14.07 1.53
CA THR A 252 6.89 13.99 0.22
C THR A 252 6.02 13.16 -0.72
N LYS A 253 5.81 13.64 -1.96
CA LYS A 253 4.99 12.96 -2.97
C LYS A 253 5.80 12.73 -4.24
N GLN A 254 5.69 11.51 -4.78
CA GLN A 254 6.34 11.10 -6.01
C GLN A 254 5.35 10.35 -6.90
N ASN A 255 5.19 10.80 -8.15
CA ASN A 255 4.36 10.11 -9.13
C ASN A 255 5.22 9.15 -9.96
N VAL A 256 4.68 7.98 -10.26
CA VAL A 256 5.33 6.93 -11.04
C VAL A 256 4.36 6.32 -12.05
N ILE A 257 4.86 5.91 -13.22
CA ILE A 257 4.06 5.21 -14.22
C ILE A 257 3.94 3.74 -13.81
N CYS A 258 2.96 3.46 -12.94
CA CYS A 258 2.70 2.15 -12.38
C CYS A 258 1.20 1.90 -12.26
N HIS A 259 0.78 0.65 -12.36
CA HIS A 259 -0.53 0.23 -11.87
C HIS A 259 -0.42 -0.39 -10.47
N HIS A 260 -1.55 -0.57 -9.81
CA HIS A 260 -1.66 -0.93 -8.40
C HIS A 260 -0.86 -2.17 -7.95
N LEU A 261 -0.63 -3.13 -8.85
CA LEU A 261 0.04 -4.39 -8.52
C LEU A 261 1.50 -4.46 -8.98
N ASN A 262 2.05 -3.42 -9.61
CA ASN A 262 3.42 -3.50 -10.13
C ASN A 262 4.41 -2.50 -9.57
N TYR A 263 4.08 -1.81 -8.48
CA TYR A 263 5.02 -0.92 -7.79
C TYR A 263 6.37 -1.59 -7.44
N PHE A 264 6.34 -2.88 -7.09
CA PHE A 264 7.50 -3.62 -6.62
C PHE A 264 8.17 -4.49 -7.68
N VAL A 265 7.73 -4.40 -8.93
CA VAL A 265 8.27 -5.18 -10.06
C VAL A 265 8.55 -4.35 -11.30
N SER A 266 7.88 -3.19 -11.47
CA SER A 266 8.14 -2.31 -12.61
C SER A 266 9.44 -1.52 -12.41
N GLU A 267 10.12 -1.20 -13.51
CA GLU A 267 11.33 -0.38 -13.46
C GLU A 267 11.08 0.98 -12.78
N ALA A 268 9.95 1.62 -13.09
CA ALA A 268 9.57 2.90 -12.50
C ALA A 268 9.37 2.81 -10.98
N GLY A 269 8.65 1.78 -10.51
CA GLY A 269 8.40 1.57 -9.08
C GLY A 269 9.67 1.20 -8.33
N LEU A 270 10.52 0.33 -8.90
CA LEU A 270 11.81 -0.05 -8.30
C LEU A 270 12.78 1.14 -8.21
N LYS A 271 12.87 1.98 -9.26
CA LYS A 271 13.65 3.22 -9.22
C LYS A 271 13.12 4.20 -8.17
N ALA A 272 11.80 4.36 -8.09
CA ALA A 272 11.20 5.20 -7.05
C ALA A 272 11.57 4.71 -5.66
N MET A 273 11.45 3.40 -5.40
CA MET A 273 11.79 2.80 -4.11
C MET A 273 13.28 2.96 -3.77
N ALA A 274 14.18 2.72 -4.74
CA ALA A 274 15.63 2.88 -4.54
C ALA A 274 16.01 4.32 -4.21
N ALA A 275 15.33 5.30 -4.78
CA ALA A 275 15.60 6.73 -4.58
C ALA A 275 15.17 7.25 -3.19
N LEU A 276 14.45 6.46 -2.39
CA LEU A 276 13.98 6.85 -1.06
C LEU A 276 15.03 6.61 0.04
N PHE A 277 16.07 5.87 -0.25
CA PHE A 277 17.09 5.44 0.70
C PHE A 277 18.50 5.58 0.13
#